data_87044f591780b64ae158d73791d682d7
#
_entry.id   87044f591780b64ae158d73791d682d7
#
_cell.length_a   1.000
_cell.length_b   1.000
_cell.length_c   1.000
_cell.angle_alpha   90.00
_cell.angle_beta   90.00
_cell.angle_gamma   90.00
#
_symmetry.space_group_name_H-M   'P 1'
#
loop_
_entity.id
_entity.type
_entity.pdbx_description
1 polymer ?
#
loop_
_entity_poly.entity_id
_entity_poly.type
_entity_poly.pdbx_seq_one_letter_code
_entity_poly.pdbx_strand_id
1 'polypeptide(L)'
;KNVRTLVVSAVLAAISVVLARLIIPMPDVSTRFSLEAVPIFLAGMFFGPIPGALVGFSADLVGCLFSGYGYNPLFCVPPILYGLSAGLFRPMLARKTNPLTIGLAFLPAIVFGSILYESWSLAFVYGGDAFEAFFLTKLASRSLQFGITFVLDVLIVWLLYKAKVFSSAKLWPPVSGAQKPAREDGI
;
A
#
# COMPACT_ATOMS: atom_id res chain seq x y z
N LYS A 1 -23.60 -3.53 -2.99
CA LYS A 1 -22.20 -3.84 -2.60
C LYS A 1 -21.18 -2.98 -3.36
N ASN A 2 -21.38 -2.76 -4.66
CA ASN A 2 -20.38 -2.08 -5.50
C ASN A 2 -20.18 -0.60 -5.17
N VAL A 3 -21.26 0.14 -4.85
CA VAL A 3 -21.20 1.58 -4.53
C VAL A 3 -20.37 1.85 -3.26
N ARG A 4 -20.60 1.06 -2.21
CA ARG A 4 -19.85 1.20 -0.96
C ARG A 4 -18.34 0.95 -1.17
N THR A 5 -17.99 -0.10 -1.91
CA THR A 5 -16.61 -0.39 -2.26
C THR A 5 -15.98 0.78 -3.02
N LEU A 6 -16.69 1.31 -4.01
CA LEU A 6 -16.23 2.45 -4.80
C LEU A 6 -15.99 3.69 -3.93
N VAL A 7 -16.95 4.05 -3.09
CA VAL A 7 -16.84 5.23 -2.20
C VAL A 7 -15.67 5.09 -1.23
N VAL A 8 -15.56 3.95 -0.54
CA VAL A 8 -14.45 3.74 0.41
C VAL A 8 -13.10 3.69 -0.29
N SER A 9 -13.03 3.08 -1.47
CA SER A 9 -11.80 3.07 -2.27
C SER A 9 -11.40 4.48 -2.70
N ALA A 10 -12.34 5.32 -3.11
CA ALA A 10 -12.09 6.71 -3.47
C ALA A 10 -11.61 7.54 -2.27
N VAL A 11 -12.21 7.34 -1.10
CA VAL A 11 -11.77 7.98 0.14
C VAL A 11 -10.35 7.54 0.53
N LEU A 12 -10.04 6.26 0.43
CA LEU A 12 -8.69 5.75 0.72
C LEU A 12 -7.65 6.28 -0.28
N ALA A 13 -7.99 6.39 -1.56
CA ALA A 13 -7.14 7.02 -2.55
C ALA A 13 -6.87 8.51 -2.22
N ALA A 14 -7.91 9.26 -1.85
CA ALA A 14 -7.77 10.66 -1.44
C ALA A 14 -6.89 10.81 -0.19
N ILE A 15 -7.08 9.97 0.83
CA ILE A 15 -6.24 9.95 2.03
C ILE A 15 -4.78 9.64 1.66
N SER A 16 -4.54 8.68 0.76
CA SER A 16 -3.19 8.36 0.28
C SER A 16 -2.52 9.57 -0.38
N VAL A 17 -3.23 10.28 -1.25
CA VAL A 17 -2.73 11.51 -1.89
C VAL A 17 -2.36 12.58 -0.86
N VAL A 18 -3.19 12.77 0.17
CA VAL A 18 -2.90 13.72 1.26
C VAL A 18 -1.68 13.28 2.05
N LEU A 19 -1.60 12.02 2.44
CA LEU A 19 -0.47 11.48 3.20
C LEU A 19 0.85 11.54 2.40
N ALA A 20 0.79 11.39 1.08
CA ALA A 20 1.93 11.58 0.20
C ALA A 20 2.50 13.03 0.25
N ARG A 21 1.69 14.00 0.67
CA ARG A 21 2.10 15.41 0.82
C ARG A 21 2.58 15.75 2.23
N LEU A 22 2.23 14.95 3.23
CA LEU A 22 2.78 15.05 4.57
C LEU A 22 4.19 14.43 4.58
N ILE A 23 5.12 15.12 3.93
CA ILE A 23 6.50 14.69 3.76
C ILE A 23 7.30 15.14 4.97
N ILE A 24 8.03 14.22 5.60
CA ILE A 24 9.12 14.56 6.49
C ILE A 24 10.37 14.73 5.62
N PRO A 25 10.85 15.98 5.41
CA PRO A 25 12.00 16.22 4.55
C PRO A 25 13.25 15.58 5.14
N MET A 26 13.91 14.77 4.33
CA MET A 26 15.22 14.24 4.62
C MET A 26 16.31 15.13 4.02
N PRO A 27 17.57 15.04 4.47
CA PRO A 27 18.68 15.79 3.87
C PRO A 27 18.87 15.53 2.37
N ASP A 28 18.43 14.37 1.89
CA ASP A 28 18.42 14.04 0.46
C ASP A 28 17.04 14.30 -0.13
N VAL A 29 16.97 15.21 -1.11
CA VAL A 29 15.74 15.67 -1.78
C VAL A 29 14.96 14.53 -2.45
N SER A 30 15.63 13.43 -2.76
CA SER A 30 15.00 12.24 -3.40
C SER A 30 14.47 11.22 -2.41
N THR A 31 14.71 11.40 -1.11
CA THR A 31 14.31 10.48 -0.06
C THR A 31 13.26 11.16 0.82
N ARG A 32 12.07 10.60 0.89
CA ARG A 32 10.95 11.16 1.65
C ARG A 32 10.24 10.05 2.40
N PHE A 33 9.97 10.28 3.69
CA PHE A 33 9.05 9.44 4.43
C PHE A 33 7.62 9.84 4.10
N SER A 34 6.82 8.91 3.64
CA SER A 34 5.40 9.11 3.47
C SER A 34 4.65 7.86 3.93
N LEU A 35 3.46 8.06 4.45
CA LEU A 35 2.57 6.98 4.91
C LEU A 35 1.50 6.66 3.88
N GLU A 36 1.73 7.03 2.63
CA GLU A 36 0.80 6.85 1.52
C GLU A 36 0.46 5.39 1.22
N ALA A 37 1.37 4.47 1.58
CA ALA A 37 1.19 3.05 1.38
C ALA A 37 0.08 2.45 2.27
N VAL A 38 -0.15 3.03 3.46
CA VAL A 38 -1.14 2.51 4.43
C VAL A 38 -2.56 2.49 3.86
N PRO A 39 -3.14 3.58 3.33
CA PRO A 39 -4.49 3.54 2.76
C PRO A 39 -4.61 2.62 1.53
N ILE A 40 -3.57 2.55 0.70
CA ILE A 40 -3.53 1.66 -0.46
C ILE A 40 -3.56 0.20 -0.02
N PHE A 41 -2.74 -0.15 0.98
CA PHE A 41 -2.72 -1.47 1.59
C PHE A 41 -4.07 -1.83 2.20
N LEU A 42 -4.72 -0.92 2.92
CA LEU A 42 -6.04 -1.12 3.50
C LEU A 42 -7.10 -1.37 2.43
N ALA A 43 -7.04 -0.68 1.29
CA ALA A 43 -7.95 -0.94 0.17
C ALA A 43 -7.81 -2.37 -0.36
N GLY A 44 -6.57 -2.86 -0.54
CA GLY A 44 -6.28 -4.23 -0.93
C GLY A 44 -6.77 -5.24 0.11
N MET A 45 -6.51 -4.99 1.39
CA MET A 45 -6.95 -5.82 2.50
C MET A 45 -8.49 -5.93 2.56
N PHE A 46 -9.22 -4.83 2.40
CA PHE A 46 -10.68 -4.82 2.53
C PHE A 46 -11.40 -5.37 1.30
N PHE A 47 -10.97 -5.00 0.12
CA PHE A 47 -11.72 -5.24 -1.11
C PHE A 47 -11.07 -6.26 -2.05
N GLY A 48 -9.81 -6.61 -1.81
CA GLY A 48 -9.07 -7.57 -2.61
C GLY A 48 -8.05 -6.94 -3.55
N PRO A 49 -7.34 -7.77 -4.35
CA PRO A 49 -6.15 -7.33 -5.10
C PRO A 49 -6.49 -6.30 -6.19
N ILE A 50 -7.56 -6.48 -6.94
CA ILE A 50 -7.93 -5.59 -8.04
C ILE A 50 -8.33 -4.19 -7.53
N PRO A 51 -9.29 -4.04 -6.58
CA PRO A 51 -9.58 -2.72 -6.01
C PRO A 51 -8.38 -2.07 -5.33
N GLY A 52 -7.54 -2.84 -4.64
CA GLY A 52 -6.32 -2.33 -4.02
C GLY A 52 -5.34 -1.76 -5.04
N ALA A 53 -5.09 -2.50 -6.13
CA ALA A 53 -4.23 -2.05 -7.23
C ALA A 53 -4.78 -0.79 -7.91
N LEU A 54 -6.09 -0.71 -8.12
CA LEU A 54 -6.75 0.47 -8.69
C LEU A 54 -6.64 1.70 -7.78
N VAL A 55 -6.75 1.51 -6.46
CA VAL A 55 -6.54 2.60 -5.49
C VAL A 55 -5.10 3.09 -5.55
N GLY A 56 -4.11 2.18 -5.61
CA GLY A 56 -2.71 2.54 -5.76
C GLY A 56 -2.44 3.32 -7.04
N PHE A 57 -2.95 2.83 -8.17
CA PHE A 57 -2.86 3.51 -9.46
C PHE A 57 -3.49 4.91 -9.43
N SER A 58 -4.72 5.02 -8.90
CA SER A 58 -5.45 6.29 -8.86
C SER A 58 -4.78 7.29 -7.92
N ALA A 59 -4.26 6.83 -6.78
CA ALA A 59 -3.56 7.68 -5.82
C ALA A 59 -2.27 8.25 -6.41
N ASP A 60 -1.49 7.44 -7.14
CA ASP A 60 -0.29 7.89 -7.81
C ASP A 60 -0.62 8.88 -8.95
N LEU A 61 -1.59 8.54 -9.81
CA LEU A 61 -2.01 9.41 -10.91
C LEU A 61 -2.45 10.79 -10.40
N VAL A 62 -3.34 10.83 -9.42
CA VAL A 62 -3.82 12.09 -8.81
C VAL A 62 -2.68 12.78 -8.06
N GLY A 63 -1.85 12.03 -7.34
CA GLY A 63 -0.66 12.53 -6.67
C GLY A 63 0.28 13.26 -7.62
N CYS A 64 0.54 12.70 -8.79
CA CYS A 64 1.41 13.30 -9.80
C CYS A 64 0.89 14.64 -10.33
N LEU A 65 -0.43 14.81 -10.46
CA LEU A 65 -1.02 16.11 -10.88
C LEU A 65 -0.67 17.25 -9.91
N PHE A 66 -0.48 16.94 -8.64
CA PHE A 66 -0.12 17.92 -7.62
C PHE A 66 1.39 18.01 -7.33
N SER A 67 2.22 17.17 -7.97
CA SER A 67 3.67 17.09 -7.67
C SER A 67 4.52 18.14 -8.39
N GLY A 68 4.06 18.65 -9.52
CA GLY A 68 4.85 19.52 -10.39
C GLY A 68 5.94 18.81 -11.22
N TYR A 69 6.18 17.51 -10.97
CA TYR A 69 7.19 16.72 -11.70
C TYR A 69 6.65 16.00 -12.93
N GLY A 70 5.33 16.09 -13.17
CA GLY A 70 4.68 15.35 -14.24
C GLY A 70 4.45 13.86 -13.90
N TYR A 71 3.65 13.20 -14.72
CA TYR A 71 3.36 11.78 -14.58
C TYR A 71 4.40 10.93 -15.30
N ASN A 72 5.02 10.00 -14.60
CA ASN A 72 5.89 9.00 -15.18
C ASN A 72 5.34 7.59 -14.85
N PRO A 73 4.91 6.81 -15.85
CA PRO A 73 4.32 5.49 -15.63
C PRO A 73 5.21 4.50 -14.87
N LEU A 74 6.54 4.68 -14.93
CA LEU A 74 7.48 3.81 -14.23
C LEU A 74 7.30 3.88 -12.71
N PHE A 75 6.94 5.03 -12.16
CA PHE A 75 6.79 5.20 -10.71
C PHE A 75 5.42 4.77 -10.17
N CYS A 76 4.48 4.40 -11.04
CA CYS A 76 3.16 3.91 -10.68
C CYS A 76 3.17 2.46 -10.14
N VAL A 77 4.21 1.69 -10.45
CA VAL A 77 4.28 0.25 -10.11
C VAL A 77 4.31 -0.01 -8.60
N PRO A 78 5.11 0.67 -7.76
CA PRO A 78 5.13 0.43 -6.33
C PRO A 78 3.77 0.63 -5.64
N PRO A 79 3.02 1.73 -5.85
CA PRO A 79 1.67 1.90 -5.31
C PRO A 79 0.70 0.78 -5.70
N ILE A 80 0.75 0.32 -6.94
CA ILE A 80 -0.06 -0.81 -7.42
C ILE A 80 0.30 -2.09 -6.65
N LEU A 81 1.59 -2.35 -6.44
CA LEU A 81 2.07 -3.53 -5.74
C LEU A 81 1.65 -3.56 -4.27
N TYR A 82 1.57 -2.42 -3.57
CA TYR A 82 1.06 -2.36 -2.20
C TYR A 82 -0.40 -2.83 -2.13
N GLY A 83 -1.26 -2.33 -3.00
CA GLY A 83 -2.66 -2.73 -3.04
C GLY A 83 -2.85 -4.19 -3.48
N LEU A 84 -2.07 -4.63 -4.48
CA LEU A 84 -2.10 -5.99 -4.99
C LEU A 84 -1.64 -7.00 -3.92
N SER A 85 -0.51 -6.73 -3.28
CA SER A 85 0.08 -7.58 -2.23
C SER A 85 -0.89 -7.77 -1.06
N ALA A 86 -1.44 -6.68 -0.51
CA ALA A 86 -2.43 -6.75 0.56
C ALA A 86 -3.65 -7.59 0.16
N GLY A 87 -4.11 -7.44 -1.07
CA GLY A 87 -5.25 -8.20 -1.59
C GLY A 87 -4.96 -9.69 -1.79
N LEU A 88 -3.77 -10.05 -2.25
CA LEU A 88 -3.33 -11.43 -2.41
C LEU A 88 -3.19 -12.13 -1.04
N PHE A 89 -2.63 -11.43 -0.06
CA PHE A 89 -2.49 -11.95 1.31
C PHE A 89 -3.75 -11.78 2.18
N ARG A 90 -4.85 -11.28 1.60
CA ARG A 90 -6.14 -11.12 2.29
C ARG A 90 -6.63 -12.38 3.01
N PRO A 91 -6.56 -13.60 2.44
CA PRO A 91 -6.98 -14.81 3.15
C PRO A 91 -6.16 -15.10 4.41
N MET A 92 -4.86 -14.80 4.38
CA MET A 92 -3.97 -14.93 5.53
C MET A 92 -4.30 -13.88 6.60
N LEU A 93 -4.49 -12.62 6.20
CA LEU A 93 -4.88 -11.54 7.09
C LEU A 93 -6.25 -11.79 7.73
N ALA A 94 -7.21 -12.38 7.00
CA ALA A 94 -8.54 -12.71 7.52
C ALA A 94 -8.50 -13.82 8.59
N ARG A 95 -7.55 -14.75 8.48
CA ARG A 95 -7.37 -15.82 9.48
C ARG A 95 -6.75 -15.30 10.78
N LYS A 96 -5.76 -14.43 10.66
CA LYS A 96 -5.05 -13.90 11.81
C LYS A 96 -4.46 -12.53 11.47
N THR A 97 -5.01 -11.47 12.05
CA THR A 97 -4.51 -10.10 11.88
C THR A 97 -3.54 -9.78 13.01
N ASN A 98 -2.26 -10.07 12.80
CA ASN A 98 -1.16 -9.79 13.72
C ASN A 98 -0.12 -8.90 13.01
N PRO A 99 0.80 -8.23 13.75
CA PRO A 99 1.89 -7.47 13.14
C PRO A 99 2.73 -8.29 12.17
N LEU A 100 2.98 -9.57 12.47
CA LEU A 100 3.73 -10.47 11.60
C LEU A 100 3.01 -10.75 10.29
N THR A 101 1.69 -11.02 10.31
CA THR A 101 0.92 -11.29 9.09
C THR A 101 0.74 -10.03 8.24
N ILE A 102 0.59 -8.87 8.88
CA ILE A 102 0.59 -7.57 8.20
C ILE A 102 1.95 -7.32 7.54
N GLY A 103 3.04 -7.53 8.28
CA GLY A 103 4.40 -7.39 7.77
C GLY A 103 4.67 -8.30 6.57
N LEU A 104 4.30 -9.58 6.66
CA LEU A 104 4.45 -10.53 5.55
C LEU A 104 3.65 -10.10 4.30
N ALA A 105 2.52 -9.44 4.47
CA ALA A 105 1.73 -8.93 3.36
C ALA A 105 2.33 -7.64 2.75
N PHE A 106 3.04 -6.81 3.53
CA PHE A 106 3.77 -5.64 3.04
C PHE A 106 5.09 -6.00 2.34
N LEU A 107 5.78 -7.05 2.80
CA LEU A 107 7.14 -7.41 2.38
C LEU A 107 7.32 -7.49 0.86
N PRO A 108 6.47 -8.20 0.08
CA PRO A 108 6.66 -8.28 -1.36
C PRO A 108 6.61 -6.93 -2.05
N ALA A 109 5.68 -6.06 -1.66
CA ALA A 109 5.54 -4.73 -2.25
C ALA A 109 6.74 -3.83 -1.92
N ILE A 110 7.25 -3.90 -0.69
CA ILE A 110 8.41 -3.13 -0.27
C ILE A 110 9.67 -3.60 -0.99
N VAL A 111 9.97 -4.90 -0.93
CA VAL A 111 11.22 -5.43 -1.48
C VAL A 111 11.23 -5.29 -3.01
N PHE A 112 10.22 -5.80 -3.69
CA PHE A 112 10.19 -5.81 -5.15
C PHE A 112 9.76 -4.46 -5.74
N GLY A 113 8.81 -3.77 -5.13
CA GLY A 113 8.31 -2.49 -5.61
C GLY A 113 9.20 -1.33 -5.23
N SER A 114 9.32 -1.05 -3.94
CA SER A 114 9.93 0.19 -3.48
C SER A 114 11.46 0.14 -3.38
N ILE A 115 12.04 -1.01 -3.05
CA ILE A 115 13.50 -1.10 -2.93
C ILE A 115 14.12 -1.42 -4.30
N LEU A 116 13.77 -2.54 -4.91
CA LEU A 116 14.43 -3.00 -6.14
C LEU A 116 13.95 -2.22 -7.37
N TYR A 117 12.65 -2.30 -7.66
CA TYR A 117 12.10 -1.73 -8.90
C TYR A 117 12.23 -0.21 -8.94
N GLU A 118 11.92 0.49 -7.89
CA GLU A 118 11.95 1.95 -7.88
C GLU A 118 13.39 2.49 -7.88
N SER A 119 14.34 1.79 -7.23
CA SER A 119 15.77 2.14 -7.34
C SER A 119 16.27 1.96 -8.77
N TRP A 120 15.85 0.88 -9.44
CA TRP A 120 16.15 0.67 -10.85
C TRP A 120 15.51 1.74 -11.74
N SER A 121 14.24 2.06 -11.54
CA SER A 121 13.53 3.08 -12.31
C SER A 121 14.16 4.46 -12.17
N LEU A 122 14.58 4.83 -10.95
CA LEU A 122 15.30 6.09 -10.70
C LEU A 122 16.66 6.11 -11.39
N ALA A 123 17.42 5.02 -11.34
CA ALA A 123 18.70 4.92 -12.02
C ALA A 123 18.52 4.97 -13.54
N PHE A 124 17.45 4.38 -14.07
CA PHE A 124 17.15 4.41 -15.50
C PHE A 124 16.80 5.83 -15.98
N VAL A 125 16.05 6.59 -15.18
CA VAL A 125 15.59 7.94 -15.58
C VAL A 125 16.66 8.99 -15.32
N TYR A 126 17.42 8.88 -14.22
CA TYR A 126 18.32 9.95 -13.75
C TYR A 126 19.80 9.55 -13.67
N GLY A 127 20.12 8.26 -13.83
CA GLY A 127 21.50 7.75 -13.65
C GLY A 127 22.46 8.11 -14.78
N GLY A 128 21.95 8.26 -16.01
CA GLY A 128 22.79 8.56 -17.19
C GLY A 128 24.01 7.62 -17.30
N ASP A 129 25.17 8.20 -17.51
CA ASP A 129 26.45 7.45 -17.62
C ASP A 129 26.92 6.79 -16.32
N ALA A 130 26.37 7.23 -15.16
CA ALA A 130 26.70 6.70 -13.83
C ALA A 130 25.62 5.74 -13.28
N PHE A 131 24.91 5.02 -14.15
CA PHE A 131 23.78 4.14 -13.79
C PHE A 131 24.07 3.22 -12.60
N GLU A 132 25.18 2.50 -12.62
CA GLU A 132 25.51 1.52 -11.56
C GLU A 132 25.75 2.19 -10.20
N ALA A 133 26.53 3.26 -10.17
CA ALA A 133 26.82 4.00 -8.94
C ALA A 133 25.53 4.64 -8.37
N PHE A 134 24.70 5.21 -9.23
CA PHE A 134 23.42 5.79 -8.85
C PHE A 134 22.45 4.72 -8.32
N PHE A 135 22.36 3.56 -9.01
CA PHE A 135 21.52 2.44 -8.58
C PHE A 135 21.93 1.93 -7.20
N LEU A 136 23.21 1.68 -6.96
CA LEU A 136 23.70 1.18 -5.67
C LEU A 136 23.47 2.20 -4.54
N THR A 137 23.69 3.47 -4.81
CA THR A 137 23.44 4.55 -3.84
C THR A 137 21.97 4.63 -3.48
N LYS A 138 21.07 4.56 -4.48
CA LYS A 138 19.61 4.57 -4.23
C LYS A 138 19.13 3.30 -3.56
N LEU A 139 19.68 2.16 -3.92
CA LEU A 139 19.37 0.89 -3.28
C LEU A 139 19.71 0.92 -1.78
N ALA A 140 20.88 1.43 -1.41
CA ALA A 140 21.31 1.53 -0.02
C ALA A 140 20.44 2.52 0.78
N SER A 141 20.24 3.74 0.27
CA SER A 141 19.43 4.76 0.95
C SER A 141 17.96 4.34 1.10
N ARG A 142 17.39 3.72 0.07
CA ARG A 142 16.02 3.20 0.11
C ARG A 142 15.85 2.00 1.03
N SER A 143 16.80 1.10 1.09
CA SER A 143 16.74 -0.04 2.02
C SER A 143 16.64 0.44 3.46
N LEU A 144 17.41 1.46 3.84
CA LEU A 144 17.33 2.06 5.16
C LEU A 144 15.98 2.78 5.38
N GLN A 145 15.57 3.61 4.42
CA GLN A 145 14.31 4.35 4.47
C GLN A 145 13.11 3.41 4.62
N PHE A 146 12.98 2.43 3.72
CA PHE A 146 11.85 1.51 3.73
C PHE A 146 11.89 0.51 4.87
N GLY A 147 13.06 0.22 5.44
CA GLY A 147 13.17 -0.51 6.71
C GLY A 147 12.44 0.20 7.85
N ILE A 148 12.64 1.52 7.98
CA ILE A 148 11.96 2.34 9.00
C ILE A 148 10.47 2.49 8.66
N THR A 149 10.14 2.82 7.41
CA THR A 149 8.75 3.01 6.95
C THR A 149 7.95 1.72 7.12
N PHE A 150 8.54 0.57 6.83
CA PHE A 150 7.91 -0.75 7.03
C PHE A 150 7.43 -0.96 8.46
N VAL A 151 8.26 -0.64 9.45
CA VAL A 151 7.89 -0.78 10.86
C VAL A 151 6.74 0.16 11.19
N LEU A 152 6.78 1.40 10.71
CA LEU A 152 5.73 2.39 10.93
C LEU A 152 4.41 1.99 10.28
N ASP A 153 4.43 1.54 9.03
CA ASP A 153 3.24 1.12 8.28
C ASP A 153 2.57 -0.08 8.96
N VAL A 154 3.36 -1.10 9.34
CA VAL A 154 2.86 -2.27 10.06
C VAL A 154 2.25 -1.88 11.41
N LEU A 155 2.91 -1.00 12.16
CA LEU A 155 2.43 -0.49 13.43
C LEU A 155 1.11 0.27 13.27
N ILE A 156 1.01 1.16 12.30
CA ILE A 156 -0.20 1.96 12.05
C ILE A 156 -1.37 1.05 11.69
N VAL A 157 -1.19 0.12 10.76
CA VAL A 157 -2.26 -0.82 10.37
C VAL A 157 -2.69 -1.67 11.56
N TRP A 158 -1.73 -2.15 12.38
CA TRP A 158 -2.02 -2.94 13.57
C TRP A 158 -2.76 -2.14 14.64
N LEU A 159 -2.34 -0.89 14.90
CA LEU A 159 -3.02 0.00 15.86
C LEU A 159 -4.44 0.33 15.42
N LEU A 160 -4.67 0.61 14.14
CA LEU A 160 -6.01 0.83 13.58
C LEU A 160 -6.89 -0.42 13.73
N TYR A 161 -6.32 -1.61 13.53
CA TYR A 161 -7.01 -2.86 13.78
C TYR A 161 -7.36 -3.05 15.25
N LYS A 162 -6.38 -2.82 16.15
CA LYS A 162 -6.59 -2.95 17.61
C LYS A 162 -7.59 -1.92 18.14
N ALA A 163 -7.61 -0.72 17.60
CA ALA A 163 -8.59 0.32 17.94
C ALA A 163 -10.01 0.02 17.40
N LYS A 164 -10.22 -1.14 16.77
CA LYS A 164 -11.51 -1.59 16.20
C LYS A 164 -12.11 -0.65 15.16
N VAL A 165 -11.31 0.24 14.57
CA VAL A 165 -11.76 1.18 13.52
C VAL A 165 -12.40 0.43 12.36
N PHE A 166 -11.81 -0.66 11.93
CA PHE A 166 -12.28 -1.45 10.80
C PHE A 166 -13.58 -2.21 11.09
N SER A 167 -13.75 -2.70 12.32
CA SER A 167 -14.97 -3.39 12.73
C SER A 167 -16.14 -2.40 12.94
N SER A 168 -15.87 -1.21 13.47
CA SER A 168 -16.84 -0.14 13.61
C SER A 168 -17.36 0.33 12.25
N ALA A 169 -16.48 0.42 11.26
CA ALA A 169 -16.84 0.72 9.88
C ALA A 169 -17.41 -0.49 9.12
N LYS A 170 -17.52 -1.67 9.74
CA LYS A 170 -17.95 -2.94 9.10
C LYS A 170 -17.14 -3.28 7.83
N LEU A 171 -15.86 -2.96 7.81
CA LEU A 171 -14.95 -3.22 6.70
C LEU A 171 -14.13 -4.49 6.92
N TRP A 172 -13.84 -4.83 8.19
CA TRP A 172 -13.03 -5.98 8.55
C TRP A 172 -13.45 -6.58 9.91
N PRO A 173 -13.44 -7.91 10.10
CA PRO A 173 -13.08 -8.93 9.11
C PRO A 173 -14.07 -8.98 7.94
N PRO A 174 -13.65 -9.49 6.76
CA PRO A 174 -14.58 -9.66 5.65
C PRO A 174 -15.69 -10.58 6.11
N VAL A 175 -16.94 -10.16 5.93
CA VAL A 175 -18.10 -11.00 6.20
C VAL A 175 -17.92 -12.27 5.37
N SER A 176 -17.65 -13.39 6.03
CA SER A 176 -17.55 -14.70 5.39
C SER A 176 -18.88 -14.98 4.70
N GLY A 177 -18.89 -14.91 3.38
CA GLY A 177 -20.05 -15.28 2.58
C GLY A 177 -20.25 -16.78 2.56
N ALA A 178 -20.52 -17.36 3.72
CA ALA A 178 -21.02 -18.73 3.88
C ALA A 178 -21.61 -18.89 5.28
N GLN A 179 -22.62 -18.13 5.59
CA GLN A 179 -23.64 -18.73 6.44
C GLN A 179 -24.33 -19.78 5.55
N LYS A 180 -23.95 -21.05 5.72
CA LYS A 180 -24.78 -22.17 5.30
C LYS A 180 -26.22 -21.85 5.71
N PRO A 181 -27.19 -22.00 4.80
CA PRO A 181 -28.57 -21.92 5.23
C PRO A 181 -28.75 -22.90 6.39
N ALA A 182 -29.36 -22.44 7.47
CA ALA A 182 -29.78 -23.27 8.56
C ALA A 182 -30.53 -24.45 7.92
N ARG A 183 -30.05 -25.66 8.17
CA ARG A 183 -30.84 -26.86 7.94
C ARG A 183 -32.13 -26.65 8.73
N GLU A 184 -33.19 -26.40 8.06
CA GLU A 184 -34.52 -26.68 8.58
C GLU A 184 -34.59 -28.18 8.75
N ASP A 185 -34.23 -28.66 9.91
CA ASP A 185 -34.62 -29.97 10.36
C ASP A 185 -36.13 -29.85 10.69
N GLY A 186 -36.90 -29.98 9.62
CA GLY A 186 -38.34 -30.09 9.66
C GLY A 186 -38.70 -31.50 10.15
N ILE A 187 -39.53 -31.51 11.09
CA ILE A 187 -40.37 -32.58 11.63
C ILE A 187 -41.00 -33.43 10.52
#